data_26f1882cdd465f678d6f4cd5d4aa287b
#
_entry.id   26f1882cdd465f678d6f4cd5d4aa287b
#
_cell.length_a   1.000
_cell.length_b   1.000
_cell.length_c   1.000
_cell.angle_alpha   90.00
_cell.angle_beta   90.00
_cell.angle_gamma   90.00
#
_symmetry.space_group_name_H-M   'P 1'
#
loop_
_entity.id
_entity.type
_entity.pdbx_description
1 polymer ?
#
loop_
_entity_poly.entity_id
_entity_poly.type
_entity_poly.pdbx_seq_one_letter_code
_entity_poly.pdbx_strand_id
1 'polypeptide(L)'
;MTDFLVRLHAKKWRERYAAEFAALLHDLPATPRPVADALWSALRSRGAEMAIAAGALAACAAIGYVNLNANEIQPPLLLIFVANAVFIALRPRLAWFWMALFGLSVVASYVIVAPLGITGVDPPKHVYEALIALVPSVVEGLLVLGARAAIVGLRRSG
;
A
#
# COMPACT_ATOMS: atom_id res chain seq x y z
N MET A 1 5.81 20.16 -22.44
CA MET A 1 4.56 20.04 -21.65
C MET A 1 3.81 18.74 -21.94
N THR A 2 3.64 18.39 -23.19
CA THR A 2 2.93 17.17 -23.66
C THR A 2 3.50 15.88 -23.03
N ASP A 3 4.81 15.67 -23.08
CA ASP A 3 5.47 14.47 -22.50
C ASP A 3 5.26 14.35 -21.00
N PHE A 4 5.20 15.46 -20.28
CA PHE A 4 4.92 15.46 -18.86
C PHE A 4 3.49 14.96 -18.57
N LEU A 5 2.50 15.45 -19.31
CA LEU A 5 1.10 15.02 -19.15
C LEU A 5 0.92 13.54 -19.50
N VAL A 6 1.61 13.04 -20.52
CA VAL A 6 1.62 11.60 -20.86
C VAL A 6 2.21 10.77 -19.72
N ARG A 7 3.32 11.21 -19.12
CA ARG A 7 3.99 10.49 -18.00
C ARG A 7 3.15 10.43 -16.74
N LEU A 8 2.19 11.31 -16.55
CA LEU A 8 1.28 11.28 -15.40
C LEU A 8 0.32 10.10 -15.40
N HIS A 9 0.07 9.49 -16.58
CA HIS A 9 -0.85 8.35 -16.68
C HIS A 9 -0.20 7.04 -16.22
N ALA A 10 -1.02 6.07 -15.82
CA ALA A 10 -0.57 4.74 -15.41
C ALA A 10 0.16 4.02 -16.58
N LYS A 11 1.17 3.16 -16.24
CA LYS A 11 2.02 2.49 -17.23
C LYS A 11 1.22 1.76 -18.31
N LYS A 12 0.20 0.97 -17.92
CA LYS A 12 -0.67 0.22 -18.87
C LYS A 12 -1.44 1.12 -19.82
N TRP A 13 -1.84 2.29 -19.35
CA TRP A 13 -2.52 3.30 -20.17
C TRP A 13 -1.56 3.90 -21.19
N ARG A 14 -0.34 4.24 -20.76
CA ARG A 14 0.72 4.79 -21.64
C ARG A 14 1.11 3.82 -22.75
N GLU A 15 1.23 2.54 -22.44
CA GLU A 15 1.58 1.51 -23.42
C GLU A 15 0.56 1.40 -24.57
N ARG A 16 -0.71 1.76 -24.30
CA ARG A 16 -1.78 1.71 -25.32
C ARG A 16 -2.04 3.05 -26.02
N TYR A 17 -1.98 4.13 -25.30
CA TYR A 17 -2.55 5.39 -25.76
C TYR A 17 -1.57 6.57 -25.81
N ALA A 18 -0.29 6.38 -25.42
CA ALA A 18 0.64 7.49 -25.30
C ALA A 18 0.86 8.25 -26.61
N ALA A 19 1.00 7.54 -27.73
CA ALA A 19 1.24 8.14 -29.03
C ALA A 19 0.03 8.95 -29.54
N GLU A 20 -1.17 8.35 -29.45
CA GLU A 20 -2.43 9.00 -29.86
C GLU A 20 -2.74 10.21 -28.99
N PHE A 21 -2.53 10.09 -27.67
CA PHE A 21 -2.77 11.18 -26.75
C PHE A 21 -1.77 12.33 -26.91
N ALA A 22 -0.51 12.03 -27.21
CA ALA A 22 0.51 13.04 -27.52
C ALA A 22 0.16 13.81 -28.80
N ALA A 23 -0.29 13.12 -29.85
CA ALA A 23 -0.76 13.72 -31.08
C ALA A 23 -1.97 14.64 -30.82
N LEU A 24 -2.96 14.14 -30.10
CA LEU A 24 -4.16 14.90 -29.73
C LEU A 24 -3.82 16.19 -28.97
N LEU A 25 -2.91 16.10 -27.98
CA LEU A 25 -2.47 17.28 -27.20
C LEU A 25 -1.67 18.29 -28.05
N HIS A 26 -1.02 17.84 -29.11
CA HIS A 26 -0.30 18.72 -30.03
C HIS A 26 -1.24 19.54 -30.88
N ASP A 27 -2.38 18.97 -31.28
CA ASP A 27 -3.36 19.59 -32.16
C ASP A 27 -4.37 20.47 -31.38
N LEU A 28 -4.41 20.38 -30.07
CA LEU A 28 -5.32 21.18 -29.25
C LEU A 28 -4.76 22.57 -28.95
N PRO A 29 -5.62 23.60 -28.91
CA PRO A 29 -5.19 24.97 -28.57
C PRO A 29 -4.63 24.99 -27.14
N ALA A 30 -3.62 25.82 -26.90
CA ALA A 30 -2.96 25.97 -25.59
C ALA A 30 -3.83 26.72 -24.57
N THR A 31 -5.01 26.13 -24.28
CA THR A 31 -5.95 26.63 -23.26
C THR A 31 -5.83 25.80 -21.98
N PRO A 32 -6.22 26.32 -20.81
CA PRO A 32 -6.12 25.57 -19.54
C PRO A 32 -7.06 24.35 -19.49
N ARG A 33 -8.10 24.31 -20.31
CA ARG A 33 -9.13 23.26 -20.29
C ARG A 33 -8.59 21.88 -20.71
N PRO A 34 -7.88 21.72 -21.86
CA PRO A 34 -7.26 20.43 -22.22
C PRO A 34 -6.25 19.93 -21.19
N VAL A 35 -5.53 20.84 -20.52
CA VAL A 35 -4.58 20.48 -19.47
C VAL A 35 -5.32 19.93 -18.25
N ALA A 36 -6.42 20.57 -17.84
CA ALA A 36 -7.25 20.09 -16.74
C ALA A 36 -7.87 18.72 -17.04
N ASP A 37 -8.38 18.52 -18.27
CA ASP A 37 -8.94 17.24 -18.70
C ASP A 37 -7.88 16.12 -18.73
N ALA A 38 -6.66 16.44 -19.18
CA ALA A 38 -5.53 15.51 -19.16
C ALA A 38 -5.12 15.13 -17.73
N LEU A 39 -5.06 16.10 -16.81
CA LEU A 39 -4.80 15.84 -15.38
C LEU A 39 -5.89 14.98 -14.74
N TRP A 40 -7.15 15.26 -15.03
CA TRP A 40 -8.28 14.47 -14.56
C TRP A 40 -8.24 13.04 -15.07
N SER A 41 -7.94 12.84 -16.35
CA SER A 41 -7.75 11.52 -16.96
C SER A 41 -6.58 10.76 -16.31
N ALA A 42 -5.46 11.44 -16.04
CA ALA A 42 -4.31 10.86 -15.36
C ALA A 42 -4.66 10.42 -13.92
N LEU A 43 -5.35 11.26 -13.16
CA LEU A 43 -5.86 10.95 -11.82
C LEU A 43 -6.79 9.72 -11.85
N ARG A 44 -7.72 9.70 -12.79
CA ARG A 44 -8.66 8.57 -12.95
C ARG A 44 -7.95 7.27 -13.31
N SER A 45 -6.93 7.33 -14.19
CA SER A 45 -6.14 6.16 -14.57
C SER A 45 -5.31 5.57 -13.42
N ARG A 46 -4.94 6.40 -12.43
CA ARG A 46 -4.21 6.00 -11.21
C ARG A 46 -5.10 5.79 -9.98
N GLY A 47 -6.40 6.04 -10.10
CA GLY A 47 -7.31 6.01 -8.96
C GLY A 47 -7.24 4.71 -8.15
N ALA A 48 -7.17 3.56 -8.81
CA ALA A 48 -7.02 2.28 -8.13
C ALA A 48 -5.67 2.13 -7.37
N GLU A 49 -4.58 2.67 -7.93
CA GLU A 49 -3.26 2.65 -7.27
C GLU A 49 -3.24 3.58 -6.06
N MET A 50 -3.84 4.76 -6.19
CA MET A 50 -3.99 5.72 -5.10
C MET A 50 -4.89 5.18 -3.99
N ALA A 51 -5.98 4.51 -4.33
CA ALA A 51 -6.86 3.88 -3.34
C ALA A 51 -6.14 2.77 -2.56
N ILE A 52 -5.32 1.94 -3.23
CA ILE A 52 -4.50 0.93 -2.57
C ILE A 52 -3.48 1.59 -1.65
N ALA A 53 -2.79 2.65 -2.10
CA ALA A 53 -1.81 3.36 -1.28
C ALA A 53 -2.47 4.02 -0.05
N ALA A 54 -3.60 4.69 -0.24
CA ALA A 54 -4.36 5.30 0.86
C ALA A 54 -4.86 4.24 1.85
N GLY A 55 -5.38 3.11 1.35
CA GLY A 55 -5.79 1.98 2.19
C GLY A 55 -4.62 1.38 2.99
N ALA A 56 -3.43 1.27 2.39
CA ALA A 56 -2.24 0.79 3.08
C ALA A 56 -1.80 1.75 4.20
N LEU A 57 -1.81 3.05 3.94
CA LEU A 57 -1.51 4.06 4.96
C LEU A 57 -2.53 4.03 6.10
N ALA A 58 -3.82 3.89 5.80
CA ALA A 58 -4.86 3.76 6.80
C ALA A 58 -4.67 2.48 7.64
N ALA A 59 -4.32 1.35 7.01
CA ALA A 59 -4.01 0.11 7.71
C ALA A 59 -2.79 0.27 8.64
N CYS A 60 -1.70 0.90 8.18
CA CYS A 60 -0.54 1.19 9.02
C CYS A 60 -0.89 2.06 10.22
N ALA A 61 -1.70 3.12 10.00
CA ALA A 61 -2.15 3.99 11.08
C ALA A 61 -3.02 3.22 12.09
N ALA A 62 -3.94 2.37 11.63
CA ALA A 62 -4.78 1.54 12.48
C ALA A 62 -3.96 0.54 13.31
N ILE A 63 -2.99 -0.16 12.66
CA ILE A 63 -2.09 -1.09 13.35
C ILE A 63 -1.30 -0.35 14.43
N GLY A 64 -0.69 0.80 14.08
CA GLY A 64 0.08 1.61 15.04
C GLY A 64 -0.78 2.12 16.19
N TYR A 65 -1.99 2.61 15.91
CA TYR A 65 -2.92 3.09 16.92
C TYR A 65 -3.34 1.98 17.89
N VAL A 66 -3.75 0.82 17.35
CA VAL A 66 -4.14 -0.34 18.18
C VAL A 66 -2.96 -0.85 18.98
N ASN A 67 -1.77 -0.94 18.37
CA ASN A 67 -0.56 -1.37 19.07
C ASN A 67 -0.21 -0.49 20.29
N LEU A 68 -0.44 0.82 20.19
CA LEU A 68 -0.17 1.76 21.28
C LEU A 68 -1.26 1.83 22.34
N ASN A 69 -2.49 1.38 22.04
CA ASN A 69 -3.64 1.48 22.95
C ASN A 69 -4.16 0.12 23.45
N ALA A 70 -3.70 -0.97 22.87
CA ALA A 70 -4.10 -2.31 23.30
C ALA A 70 -3.18 -2.79 24.44
N ASN A 71 -3.79 -3.32 25.49
CA ASN A 71 -3.07 -3.98 26.59
C ASN A 71 -2.59 -5.41 26.23
N GLU A 72 -3.04 -5.92 25.09
CA GLU A 72 -2.76 -7.25 24.59
C GLU A 72 -2.12 -7.19 23.20
N ILE A 73 -1.30 -8.18 22.90
CA ILE A 73 -0.60 -8.27 21.60
C ILE A 73 -1.49 -8.80 20.47
N GLN A 74 -2.59 -9.49 20.80
CA GLN A 74 -3.46 -10.15 19.81
C GLN A 74 -4.16 -9.18 18.86
N PRO A 75 -4.75 -8.04 19.29
CA PRO A 75 -5.42 -7.12 18.38
C PRO A 75 -4.53 -6.55 17.28
N PRO A 76 -3.31 -6.04 17.54
CA PRO A 76 -2.43 -5.59 16.48
C PRO A 76 -1.99 -6.71 15.54
N LEU A 77 -1.73 -7.93 16.05
CA LEU A 77 -1.40 -9.10 15.21
C LEU A 77 -2.54 -9.45 14.25
N LEU A 78 -3.78 -9.47 14.73
CA LEU A 78 -4.95 -9.72 13.89
C LEU A 78 -5.07 -8.68 12.76
N LEU A 79 -4.83 -7.40 13.07
CA LEU A 79 -4.85 -6.35 12.04
C LEU A 79 -3.74 -6.52 11.00
N ILE A 80 -2.54 -6.90 11.43
CA ILE A 80 -1.43 -7.21 10.51
C ILE A 80 -1.83 -8.38 9.59
N PHE A 81 -2.40 -9.44 10.15
CA PHE A 81 -2.87 -10.59 9.37
C PHE A 81 -3.92 -10.20 8.32
N VAL A 82 -4.95 -9.47 8.72
CA VAL A 82 -6.01 -9.01 7.81
C VAL A 82 -5.43 -8.09 6.72
N ALA A 83 -4.56 -7.14 7.09
CA ALA A 83 -3.91 -6.26 6.14
C ALA A 83 -3.05 -7.05 5.14
N ASN A 84 -2.20 -7.97 5.61
CA ASN A 84 -1.43 -8.84 4.73
C ASN A 84 -2.33 -9.67 3.81
N ALA A 85 -3.40 -10.27 4.31
CA ALA A 85 -4.33 -11.07 3.51
C ALA A 85 -4.94 -10.24 2.37
N VAL A 86 -5.44 -9.04 2.68
CA VAL A 86 -6.06 -8.16 1.69
C VAL A 86 -5.05 -7.65 0.67
N PHE A 87 -3.93 -7.07 1.11
CA PHE A 87 -2.99 -6.41 0.19
C PHE A 87 -2.16 -7.40 -0.64
N ILE A 88 -1.82 -8.58 -0.10
CA ILE A 88 -1.18 -9.66 -0.87
C ILE A 88 -2.17 -10.26 -1.87
N ALA A 89 -3.45 -10.39 -1.53
CA ALA A 89 -4.46 -10.84 -2.48
C ALA A 89 -4.62 -9.85 -3.65
N LEU A 90 -4.62 -8.53 -3.38
CA LEU A 90 -4.70 -7.48 -4.38
C LEU A 90 -3.43 -7.37 -5.25
N ARG A 91 -2.26 -7.46 -4.65
CA ARG A 91 -0.95 -7.23 -5.31
C ARG A 91 0.09 -8.26 -4.86
N PRO A 92 -0.02 -9.55 -5.25
CA PRO A 92 0.87 -10.63 -4.78
C PRO A 92 2.34 -10.45 -5.14
N ARG A 93 2.63 -9.72 -6.24
CA ARG A 93 4.01 -9.41 -6.64
C ARG A 93 4.73 -8.48 -5.66
N LEU A 94 3.98 -7.79 -4.81
CA LEU A 94 4.49 -6.89 -3.77
C LEU A 94 4.34 -7.48 -2.36
N ALA A 95 4.18 -8.81 -2.25
CA ALA A 95 3.94 -9.47 -0.96
C ALA A 95 5.00 -9.10 0.09
N TRP A 96 6.28 -9.18 -0.25
CA TRP A 96 7.38 -8.82 0.66
C TRP A 96 7.32 -7.36 1.11
N PHE A 97 6.93 -6.47 0.21
CA PHE A 97 6.74 -5.06 0.54
C PHE A 97 5.61 -4.87 1.56
N TRP A 98 4.47 -5.56 1.41
CA TRP A 98 3.35 -5.48 2.33
C TRP A 98 3.70 -6.04 3.71
N MET A 99 4.35 -7.21 3.76
CA MET A 99 4.83 -7.81 5.01
C MET A 99 5.77 -6.85 5.77
N ALA A 100 6.74 -6.28 5.07
CA ALA A 100 7.66 -5.30 5.66
C ALA A 100 6.94 -4.04 6.12
N LEU A 101 6.04 -3.49 5.29
CA LEU A 101 5.30 -2.26 5.59
C LEU A 101 4.45 -2.39 6.86
N PHE A 102 3.64 -3.46 6.95
CA PHE A 102 2.74 -3.65 8.10
C PHE A 102 3.50 -4.07 9.35
N GLY A 103 4.55 -4.88 9.25
CA GLY A 103 5.42 -5.18 10.39
C GLY A 103 6.18 -3.96 10.91
N LEU A 104 6.70 -3.12 10.00
CA LEU A 104 7.39 -1.88 10.37
C LEU A 104 6.45 -0.80 10.92
N SER A 105 5.14 -0.87 10.65
CA SER A 105 4.18 0.08 11.24
C SER A 105 4.13 -0.02 12.77
N VAL A 106 4.35 -1.21 13.34
CA VAL A 106 4.49 -1.40 14.79
C VAL A 106 5.77 -0.74 15.29
N VAL A 107 6.89 -0.94 14.61
CA VAL A 107 8.17 -0.28 14.96
C VAL A 107 8.04 1.23 14.89
N ALA A 108 7.42 1.74 13.82
CA ALA A 108 7.20 3.17 13.62
C ALA A 108 6.32 3.77 14.71
N SER A 109 5.29 3.05 15.19
CA SER A 109 4.44 3.53 16.29
C SER A 109 5.24 3.78 17.57
N TYR A 110 6.19 2.91 17.91
CA TYR A 110 7.04 3.09 19.08
C TYR A 110 8.13 4.13 18.89
N VAL A 111 8.76 4.18 17.73
CA VAL A 111 9.92 5.06 17.49
C VAL A 111 9.49 6.50 17.20
N ILE A 112 8.34 6.67 16.53
CA ILE A 112 7.89 7.99 16.05
C ILE A 112 6.78 8.55 16.95
N VAL A 113 5.75 7.75 17.24
CA VAL A 113 4.52 8.24 17.88
C VAL A 113 4.63 8.28 19.39
N ALA A 114 5.21 7.24 20.02
CA ALA A 114 5.34 7.19 21.48
C ALA A 114 6.18 8.35 22.05
N PRO A 115 7.32 8.75 21.45
CA PRO A 115 8.11 9.90 21.94
C PRO A 115 7.39 11.25 21.83
N LEU A 116 6.35 11.34 20.98
CA LEU A 116 5.56 12.59 20.86
C LEU A 116 4.56 12.79 22.02
N GLY A 117 4.48 11.85 22.95
CA GLY A 117 3.59 11.91 24.11
C GLY A 117 2.09 11.90 23.77
N ILE A 118 1.75 11.47 22.56
CA ILE A 118 0.36 11.40 22.07
C ILE A 118 -0.39 10.23 22.72
N THR A 119 0.36 9.24 23.19
CA THR A 119 -0.16 8.05 23.84
C THR A 119 0.45 7.90 25.23
N GLY A 120 -0.33 7.43 26.21
CA GLY A 120 0.15 7.18 27.59
C GLY A 120 1.04 5.93 27.71
N VAL A 121 1.55 5.39 26.61
CA VAL A 121 2.38 4.18 26.58
C VAL A 121 3.85 4.56 26.60
N ASP A 122 4.59 4.02 27.56
CA ASP A 122 6.04 4.17 27.60
C ASP A 122 6.68 3.53 26.36
N PRO A 123 7.64 4.21 25.70
CA PRO A 123 8.37 3.61 24.59
C PRO A 123 9.12 2.36 25.08
N PRO A 124 9.24 1.31 24.26
CA PRO A 124 9.97 0.11 24.63
C PRO A 124 11.42 0.47 25.00
N LYS A 125 11.92 -0.12 26.07
CA LYS A 125 13.30 0.12 26.55
C LYS A 125 14.35 -0.21 25.49
N HIS A 126 13.97 -1.09 24.56
CA HIS A 126 14.84 -1.54 23.47
C HIS A 126 14.07 -1.63 22.15
N VAL A 127 14.54 -0.91 21.12
CA VAL A 127 13.92 -0.89 19.77
C VAL A 127 13.85 -2.29 19.13
N TYR A 128 14.76 -3.21 19.48
CA TYR A 128 14.74 -4.58 18.97
C TYR A 128 13.50 -5.36 19.39
N GLU A 129 12.88 -5.03 20.56
CA GLU A 129 11.63 -5.66 20.99
C GLU A 129 10.49 -5.35 20.00
N ALA A 130 10.47 -4.13 19.45
CA ALA A 130 9.51 -3.75 18.41
C ALA A 130 9.79 -4.47 17.08
N LEU A 131 11.05 -4.80 16.78
CA LEU A 131 11.41 -5.55 15.56
C LEU A 131 10.88 -6.99 15.57
N ILE A 132 10.61 -7.57 16.74
CA ILE A 132 10.00 -8.90 16.84
C ILE A 132 8.66 -8.95 16.12
N ALA A 133 7.92 -7.84 16.02
CA ALA A 133 6.66 -7.76 15.26
C ALA A 133 6.80 -8.04 13.76
N LEU A 134 8.00 -7.94 13.20
CA LEU A 134 8.27 -8.34 11.81
C LEU A 134 8.11 -9.86 11.60
N VAL A 135 8.43 -10.67 12.62
CA VAL A 135 8.36 -12.13 12.51
C VAL A 135 6.94 -12.61 12.23
N PRO A 136 5.91 -12.27 13.05
CA PRO A 136 4.54 -12.66 12.75
C PRO A 136 4.07 -12.10 11.39
N SER A 137 4.38 -10.86 11.03
CA SER A 137 3.99 -10.29 9.74
C SER A 137 4.53 -11.09 8.55
N VAL A 138 5.77 -11.56 8.62
CA VAL A 138 6.37 -12.42 7.58
C VAL A 138 5.71 -13.79 7.56
N VAL A 139 5.53 -14.43 8.74
CA VAL A 139 4.90 -15.75 8.84
C VAL A 139 3.48 -15.71 8.27
N GLU A 140 2.69 -14.74 8.68
CA GLU A 140 1.31 -14.54 8.20
C GLU A 140 1.26 -14.29 6.70
N GLY A 141 2.14 -13.44 6.18
CA GLY A 141 2.22 -13.17 4.75
C GLY A 141 2.60 -14.41 3.93
N LEU A 142 3.51 -15.25 4.43
CA LEU A 142 3.87 -16.52 3.81
C LEU A 142 2.70 -17.50 3.81
N LEU A 143 1.91 -17.57 4.89
CA LEU A 143 0.69 -18.36 4.96
C LEU A 143 -0.33 -17.92 3.90
N VAL A 144 -0.53 -16.63 3.74
CA VAL A 144 -1.43 -16.08 2.70
C VAL A 144 -0.93 -16.43 1.29
N LEU A 145 0.36 -16.32 1.02
CA LEU A 145 0.96 -16.73 -0.26
C LEU A 145 0.79 -18.23 -0.52
N GLY A 146 1.04 -19.05 0.48
CA GLY A 146 0.85 -20.51 0.41
C GLY A 146 -0.59 -20.90 0.14
N ALA A 147 -1.54 -20.35 0.86
CA ALA A 147 -2.97 -20.58 0.66
C ALA A 147 -3.41 -20.17 -0.76
N ARG A 148 -2.94 -19.01 -1.24
CA ARG A 148 -3.20 -18.57 -2.60
C ARG A 148 -2.62 -19.52 -3.66
N ALA A 149 -1.38 -19.97 -3.48
CA ALA A 149 -0.75 -20.92 -4.39
C ALA A 149 -1.53 -22.24 -4.49
N ALA A 150 -2.00 -22.75 -3.35
CA ALA A 150 -2.84 -23.94 -3.26
C ALA A 150 -4.17 -23.75 -4.03
N ILE A 151 -4.86 -22.62 -3.83
CA ILE A 151 -6.12 -22.32 -4.52
C ILE A 151 -5.91 -22.24 -6.04
N VAL A 152 -4.83 -21.59 -6.49
CA VAL A 152 -4.51 -21.50 -7.93
C VAL A 152 -4.13 -22.86 -8.51
N GLY A 153 -3.42 -23.70 -7.74
CA GLY A 153 -3.08 -25.07 -8.12
C GLY A 153 -4.33 -25.93 -8.33
N LEU A 154 -5.25 -25.90 -7.37
CA LEU A 154 -6.52 -26.63 -7.46
C LEU A 154 -7.38 -26.24 -8.66
N ARG A 155 -7.40 -24.94 -9.03
CA ARG A 155 -8.15 -24.46 -10.21
C ARG A 155 -7.56 -24.88 -11.55
N ARG A 156 -6.30 -25.32 -11.60
CA ARG A 156 -5.63 -25.78 -12.83
C ARG A 156 -5.74 -27.30 -13.03
N SER A 157 -6.06 -28.02 -11.97
CA SER A 157 -6.18 -29.50 -11.98
C SER A 157 -7.61 -30.00 -12.17
N GLY A 158 -8.60 -29.18 -12.12
CA GLY A 158 -10.01 -29.47 -12.43
C GLY A 158 -10.44 -28.80 -13.75
#